data_4467db6202669912f1e9c1c03618d06f
#
_entry.id   4467db6202669912f1e9c1c03618d06f
#
_cell.length_a   1.000
_cell.length_b   1.000
_cell.length_c   1.000
_cell.angle_alpha   90.00
_cell.angle_beta   90.00
_cell.angle_gamma   90.00
#
_symmetry.space_group_name_H-M   'P 1'
#
loop_
_entity.id
_entity.type
_entity.pdbx_description
1 polymer ?
#
loop_
_entity_poly.entity_id
_entity_poly.type
_entity_poly.pdbx_seq_one_letter_code
_entity_poly.pdbx_strand_id
1 'polypeptide(L)'
;MKIQVKNKQNNSKMCFICGMENEYGLKASFFELEDDHLAGTFKPCKFHQGYPGRLHGGIASAILDEAMGRSILIEDENVWGVTIELNVKYKKPVPLNEEIMVICNLTNVGSRLFEAEGKIMLPNGEAAVIATGKYIKLSLKKITEEEFIDDQWFKVEHMDDPKEFNVPEKASR
;
A
#
# COMPACT_ATOMS: atom_id res chain seq x y z
N MET A 1 2.87 16.45 -9.21
CA MET A 1 2.16 16.25 -10.49
C MET A 1 0.84 15.52 -10.19
N LYS A 2 -0.29 15.91 -10.83
CA LYS A 2 -1.57 15.20 -10.69
C LYS A 2 -1.64 14.04 -11.67
N ILE A 3 -1.91 12.84 -11.20
CA ILE A 3 -2.01 11.61 -12.00
C ILE A 3 -3.40 11.02 -11.80
N GLN A 4 -4.06 10.63 -12.89
CA GLN A 4 -5.40 10.06 -12.87
C GLN A 4 -5.38 8.61 -12.37
N VAL A 5 -6.46 8.21 -11.71
CA VAL A 5 -6.69 6.82 -11.31
C VAL A 5 -7.15 6.01 -12.52
N LYS A 6 -6.45 4.91 -12.79
CA LYS A 6 -6.77 3.94 -13.86
C LYS A 6 -7.71 2.84 -13.35
N ASN A 7 -7.47 2.35 -12.13
CA ASN A 7 -8.23 1.27 -11.54
C ASN A 7 -8.13 1.31 -10.01
N LYS A 8 -9.13 0.78 -9.30
CA LYS A 8 -9.07 0.51 -7.87
C LYS A 8 -8.84 -0.98 -7.66
N GLN A 9 -7.85 -1.34 -6.85
CA GLN A 9 -7.59 -2.73 -6.51
C GLN A 9 -8.59 -3.26 -5.47
N ASN A 10 -8.74 -4.57 -5.42
CA ASN A 10 -9.59 -5.25 -4.46
C ASN A 10 -9.08 -5.07 -3.02
N ASN A 11 -10.01 -5.16 -2.08
CA ASN A 11 -9.76 -5.26 -0.65
C ASN A 11 -9.91 -6.71 -0.20
N SER A 12 -9.26 -7.06 0.89
CA SER A 12 -9.46 -8.32 1.57
C SER A 12 -10.56 -8.19 2.65
N LYS A 13 -11.06 -9.33 3.13
CA LYS A 13 -12.02 -9.37 4.21
C LYS A 13 -11.38 -9.02 5.55
N MET A 14 -10.28 -9.70 5.92
CA MET A 14 -9.68 -9.67 7.26
C MET A 14 -8.23 -9.21 7.32
N CYS A 15 -7.58 -8.88 6.21
CA CYS A 15 -6.20 -8.35 6.22
C CYS A 15 -6.10 -7.14 7.18
N PHE A 16 -5.03 -7.08 7.96
CA PHE A 16 -4.82 -5.96 8.89
C PHE A 16 -4.69 -4.60 8.17
N ILE A 17 -4.21 -4.59 6.95
CA ILE A 17 -4.01 -3.34 6.17
C ILE A 17 -5.25 -2.97 5.36
N CYS A 18 -5.78 -3.89 4.55
CA CYS A 18 -6.86 -3.60 3.61
C CYS A 18 -8.21 -4.28 3.94
N GLY A 19 -8.27 -5.03 5.06
CA GLY A 19 -9.45 -5.81 5.44
C GLY A 19 -10.62 -4.95 5.88
N MET A 20 -11.72 -5.05 5.16
CA MET A 20 -12.91 -4.23 5.39
C MET A 20 -13.68 -4.61 6.66
N GLU A 21 -13.63 -5.90 7.06
CA GLU A 21 -14.30 -6.42 8.25
C GLU A 21 -13.36 -6.47 9.47
N ASN A 22 -12.06 -6.21 9.33
CA ASN A 22 -11.15 -6.13 10.45
C ASN A 22 -11.35 -4.82 11.22
N GLU A 23 -11.94 -4.88 12.41
CA GLU A 23 -12.24 -3.72 13.25
C GLU A 23 -10.98 -2.94 13.67
N TYR A 24 -9.84 -3.61 13.76
CA TYR A 24 -8.55 -3.03 14.18
C TYR A 24 -7.65 -2.70 13.00
N GLY A 25 -8.06 -3.03 11.78
CA GLY A 25 -7.27 -2.80 10.57
C GLY A 25 -7.32 -1.36 10.08
N LEU A 26 -6.37 -1.02 9.21
CA LEU A 26 -6.28 0.32 8.61
C LEU A 26 -7.38 0.59 7.58
N LYS A 27 -7.99 -0.45 7.00
CA LYS A 27 -8.99 -0.37 5.92
C LYS A 27 -8.51 0.47 4.73
N ALA A 28 -7.23 0.32 4.40
CA ALA A 28 -6.60 1.04 3.32
C ALA A 28 -7.22 0.69 1.97
N SER A 29 -7.39 1.68 1.10
CA SER A 29 -7.80 1.50 -0.30
C SER A 29 -6.61 1.76 -1.22
N PHE A 30 -6.49 0.99 -2.32
CA PHE A 30 -5.37 1.08 -3.25
C PHE A 30 -5.85 1.35 -4.67
N PHE A 31 -5.12 2.21 -5.37
CA PHE A 31 -5.48 2.75 -6.68
C PHE A 31 -4.28 2.69 -7.62
N GLU A 32 -4.46 2.06 -8.76
CA GLU A 32 -3.48 2.06 -9.84
C GLU A 32 -3.59 3.37 -10.62
N LEU A 33 -2.47 4.00 -10.88
CA LEU A 33 -2.40 5.28 -11.57
C LEU A 33 -1.98 5.08 -13.04
N GLU A 34 -2.27 6.07 -13.88
CA GLU A 34 -1.94 6.00 -15.32
C GLU A 34 -0.43 5.97 -15.62
N ASP A 35 0.40 6.35 -14.67
CA ASP A 35 1.87 6.33 -14.77
C ASP A 35 2.51 5.11 -14.08
N ASP A 36 1.72 4.05 -13.84
CA ASP A 36 2.11 2.79 -13.21
C ASP A 36 2.58 2.91 -11.75
N HIS A 37 2.27 4.02 -11.06
CA HIS A 37 2.35 4.08 -9.61
C HIS A 37 1.13 3.39 -8.98
N LEU A 38 1.32 2.84 -7.79
CA LEU A 38 0.23 2.46 -6.89
C LEU A 38 0.11 3.49 -5.78
N ALA A 39 -1.04 4.14 -5.66
CA ALA A 39 -1.37 5.00 -4.54
C ALA A 39 -2.31 4.28 -3.58
N GLY A 40 -2.17 4.54 -2.28
CA GLY A 40 -3.11 4.06 -1.29
C GLY A 40 -3.51 5.18 -0.33
N THR A 41 -4.73 5.13 0.19
CA THR A 41 -5.23 6.03 1.23
C THR A 41 -5.61 5.24 2.47
N PHE A 42 -5.32 5.79 3.64
CA PHE A 42 -5.70 5.22 4.93
C PHE A 42 -5.82 6.32 5.99
N LYS A 43 -6.67 6.09 6.98
CA LYS A 43 -6.85 7.01 8.11
C LYS A 43 -6.58 6.28 9.42
N PRO A 44 -5.36 6.39 9.97
CA PRO A 44 -5.03 5.71 11.22
C PRO A 44 -5.79 6.32 12.40
N CYS A 45 -6.19 5.49 13.35
CA CYS A 45 -6.93 5.89 14.54
C CYS A 45 -6.18 5.46 15.82
N LYS A 46 -6.82 5.65 16.98
CA LYS A 46 -6.26 5.32 18.30
C LYS A 46 -5.74 3.88 18.44
N PHE A 47 -6.30 2.91 17.71
CA PHE A 47 -5.86 1.50 17.74
C PHE A 47 -4.51 1.28 17.01
N HIS A 48 -4.10 2.24 16.21
CA HIS A 48 -2.86 2.20 15.44
C HIS A 48 -1.73 3.02 16.10
N GLN A 49 -1.98 3.48 17.32
CA GLN A 49 -1.09 4.38 18.06
C GLN A 49 0.17 3.67 18.56
N GLY A 50 1.33 4.31 18.36
CA GLY A 50 2.56 4.05 19.11
C GLY A 50 2.69 5.02 20.28
N TYR A 51 3.28 6.19 20.02
CA TYR A 51 3.26 7.30 20.96
C TYR A 51 1.95 8.10 20.85
N PRO A 52 1.52 8.82 21.90
CA PRO A 52 0.29 9.60 21.87
C PRO A 52 0.17 10.48 20.63
N GLY A 53 -0.90 10.29 19.87
CA GLY A 53 -1.17 11.02 18.62
C GLY A 53 -0.31 10.64 17.42
N ARG A 54 0.48 9.56 17.49
CA ARG A 54 1.40 9.12 16.43
C ARG A 54 1.17 7.67 16.04
N LEU A 55 1.18 7.43 14.74
CA LEU A 55 1.13 6.08 14.16
C LEU A 55 2.31 5.24 14.66
N HIS A 56 2.06 3.99 15.02
CA HIS A 56 3.10 3.04 15.39
C HIS A 56 4.02 2.73 14.18
N GLY A 57 5.34 2.74 14.41
CA GLY A 57 6.32 2.51 13.34
C GLY A 57 6.15 1.16 12.63
N GLY A 58 5.80 0.10 13.37
CA GLY A 58 5.50 -1.21 12.78
C GLY A 58 4.29 -1.17 11.84
N ILE A 59 3.27 -0.37 12.14
CA ILE A 59 2.10 -0.21 11.26
C ILE A 59 2.47 0.61 10.02
N ALA A 60 3.32 1.62 10.17
CA ALA A 60 3.88 2.35 9.04
C ALA A 60 4.71 1.44 8.09
N SER A 61 5.46 0.48 8.65
CA SER A 61 6.13 -0.55 7.85
C SER A 61 5.13 -1.47 7.16
N ALA A 62 4.08 -1.90 7.87
CA ALA A 62 3.08 -2.83 7.34
C ALA A 62 2.29 -2.25 6.16
N ILE A 63 1.88 -0.96 6.21
CA ILE A 63 1.21 -0.31 5.05
C ILE A 63 2.15 -0.16 3.85
N LEU A 64 3.44 0.12 4.07
CA LEU A 64 4.43 0.19 3.00
C LEU A 64 4.69 -1.18 2.39
N ASP A 65 4.80 -2.22 3.21
CA ASP A 65 4.97 -3.60 2.76
C ASP A 65 3.81 -4.06 1.88
N GLU A 66 2.58 -3.88 2.37
CA GLU A 66 1.36 -4.19 1.61
C GLU A 66 1.31 -3.43 0.29
N ALA A 67 1.53 -2.11 0.29
CA ALA A 67 1.46 -1.28 -0.91
C ALA A 67 2.52 -1.68 -1.94
N MET A 68 3.76 -1.89 -1.52
CA MET A 68 4.84 -2.30 -2.41
C MET A 68 4.64 -3.72 -2.94
N GLY A 69 4.18 -4.66 -2.10
CA GLY A 69 3.86 -6.02 -2.52
C GLY A 69 2.74 -6.08 -3.54
N ARG A 70 1.75 -5.19 -3.44
CA ARG A 70 0.63 -5.06 -4.38
C ARG A 70 0.98 -4.42 -5.70
N SER A 71 2.04 -3.64 -5.79
CA SER A 71 2.38 -2.93 -7.04
C SER A 71 2.64 -3.89 -8.21
N ILE A 72 2.97 -5.16 -7.94
CA ILE A 72 3.11 -6.18 -9.00
C ILE A 72 1.79 -6.49 -9.72
N LEU A 73 0.63 -6.27 -9.06
CA LEU A 73 -0.68 -6.52 -9.65
C LEU A 73 -0.98 -5.57 -10.83
N ILE A 74 -0.27 -4.44 -10.95
CA ILE A 74 -0.35 -3.54 -12.12
C ILE A 74 0.18 -4.24 -13.38
N GLU A 75 1.21 -5.08 -13.23
CA GLU A 75 1.82 -5.85 -14.32
C GLU A 75 1.08 -7.16 -14.61
N ASP A 76 0.69 -7.89 -13.56
CA ASP A 76 0.01 -9.18 -13.65
C ASP A 76 -0.86 -9.41 -12.42
N GLU A 77 -2.18 -9.37 -12.60
CA GLU A 77 -3.19 -9.56 -11.55
C GLU A 77 -3.19 -10.96 -10.90
N ASN A 78 -2.52 -11.93 -11.51
CA ASN A 78 -2.44 -13.31 -11.00
C ASN A 78 -1.16 -13.58 -10.19
N VAL A 79 -0.26 -12.59 -10.09
CA VAL A 79 1.01 -12.71 -9.37
C VAL A 79 0.93 -11.97 -8.05
N TRP A 80 1.35 -12.64 -6.98
CA TRP A 80 1.38 -12.10 -5.63
C TRP A 80 2.81 -11.93 -5.14
N GLY A 81 3.07 -10.84 -4.44
CA GLY A 81 4.37 -10.57 -3.83
C GLY A 81 4.43 -11.09 -2.40
N VAL A 82 5.38 -11.97 -2.12
CA VAL A 82 5.71 -12.38 -0.74
C VAL A 82 7.03 -11.74 -0.35
N THR A 83 7.01 -10.99 0.74
CA THR A 83 8.13 -10.18 1.21
C THR A 83 9.32 -11.04 1.64
N ILE A 84 10.50 -10.75 1.12
CA ILE A 84 11.77 -11.38 1.55
C ILE A 84 12.75 -10.38 2.15
N GLU A 85 12.61 -9.10 1.82
CA GLU A 85 13.42 -8.03 2.39
C GLU A 85 12.60 -6.74 2.44
N LEU A 86 12.66 -6.04 3.56
CA LEU A 86 12.05 -4.74 3.76
C LEU A 86 13.03 -3.81 4.47
N ASN A 87 13.37 -2.69 3.84
CA ASN A 87 14.22 -1.65 4.41
C ASN A 87 13.41 -0.37 4.59
N VAL A 88 13.27 0.12 5.82
CA VAL A 88 12.41 1.27 6.15
C VAL A 88 13.22 2.36 6.83
N LYS A 89 13.03 3.61 6.40
CA LYS A 89 13.62 4.81 7.00
C LYS A 89 12.50 5.75 7.48
N TYR A 90 12.47 6.00 8.77
CA TYR A 90 11.52 6.91 9.42
C TYR A 90 12.13 8.31 9.49
N LYS A 91 11.53 9.26 8.82
CA LYS A 91 12.00 10.65 8.76
C LYS A 91 11.19 11.59 9.62
N LYS A 92 9.86 11.37 9.66
CA LYS A 92 8.90 12.21 10.38
C LYS A 92 7.82 11.34 11.02
N PRO A 93 7.24 11.78 12.14
CA PRO A 93 6.10 11.08 12.72
C PRO A 93 4.86 11.23 11.81
N VAL A 94 4.10 10.14 11.70
CA VAL A 94 2.81 10.13 10.99
C VAL A 94 1.69 10.41 11.98
N PRO A 95 0.80 11.41 11.75
CA PRO A 95 -0.29 11.74 12.66
C PRO A 95 -1.40 10.67 12.63
N LEU A 96 -2.23 10.66 13.68
CA LEU A 96 -3.49 9.90 13.72
C LEU A 96 -4.65 10.82 13.30
N ASN A 97 -5.77 10.17 12.91
CA ASN A 97 -7.04 10.81 12.56
C ASN A 97 -7.01 11.75 11.34
N GLU A 98 -5.94 11.73 10.57
CA GLU A 98 -5.81 12.41 9.30
C GLU A 98 -5.74 11.39 8.17
N GLU A 99 -6.22 11.74 6.98
CA GLU A 99 -6.04 10.92 5.80
C GLU A 99 -4.59 11.00 5.33
N ILE A 100 -3.98 9.84 5.19
CA ILE A 100 -2.57 9.67 4.84
C ILE A 100 -2.50 8.93 3.50
N MET A 101 -1.57 9.34 2.65
CA MET A 101 -1.29 8.68 1.39
C MET A 101 -0.04 7.82 1.49
N VAL A 102 -0.09 6.62 0.92
CA VAL A 102 1.09 5.85 0.54
C VAL A 102 1.20 5.85 -0.97
N ILE A 103 2.40 6.01 -1.50
CA ILE A 103 2.68 5.94 -2.94
C ILE A 103 3.88 5.04 -3.18
N CYS A 104 3.79 4.13 -4.14
CA CYS A 104 4.86 3.22 -4.48
C CYS A 104 4.92 2.92 -5.99
N ASN A 105 6.07 2.44 -6.42
CA ASN A 105 6.33 2.01 -7.78
C ASN A 105 7.28 0.82 -7.79
N LEU A 106 7.17 0.01 -8.85
CA LEU A 106 8.14 -1.05 -9.15
C LEU A 106 9.46 -0.41 -9.59
N THR A 107 10.57 -0.92 -9.09
CA THR A 107 11.93 -0.47 -9.48
C THR A 107 12.67 -1.49 -10.32
N ASN A 108 12.34 -2.77 -10.14
CA ASN A 108 12.89 -3.86 -10.92
C ASN A 108 11.92 -5.04 -10.95
N VAL A 109 11.69 -5.62 -12.13
CA VAL A 109 10.79 -6.76 -12.32
C VAL A 109 11.52 -7.88 -13.05
N GLY A 110 11.95 -8.88 -12.29
CA GLY A 110 12.56 -10.10 -12.81
C GLY A 110 11.56 -11.24 -12.97
N SER A 111 12.02 -12.40 -13.39
CA SER A 111 11.18 -13.58 -13.60
C SER A 111 10.63 -14.19 -12.30
N ARG A 112 11.39 -14.15 -11.21
CA ARG A 112 11.05 -14.75 -9.91
C ARG A 112 10.86 -13.74 -8.78
N LEU A 113 11.50 -12.60 -8.91
CA LEU A 113 11.55 -11.54 -7.89
C LEU A 113 11.16 -10.22 -8.51
N PHE A 114 10.66 -9.31 -7.68
CA PHE A 114 10.56 -7.91 -8.02
C PHE A 114 11.00 -7.04 -6.84
N GLU A 115 11.36 -5.81 -7.15
CA GLU A 115 11.73 -4.79 -6.18
C GLU A 115 10.80 -3.59 -6.35
N ALA A 116 10.47 -2.97 -5.24
CA ALA A 116 9.64 -1.78 -5.21
C ALA A 116 10.18 -0.76 -4.20
N GLU A 117 9.83 0.49 -4.41
CA GLU A 117 10.03 1.57 -3.45
C GLU A 117 8.70 2.21 -3.09
N GLY A 118 8.60 2.72 -1.86
CA GLY A 118 7.36 3.31 -1.36
C GLY A 118 7.62 4.45 -0.37
N LYS A 119 6.63 5.33 -0.25
CA LYS A 119 6.67 6.49 0.65
C LYS A 119 5.32 6.70 1.30
N ILE A 120 5.31 6.98 2.60
CA ILE A 120 4.15 7.56 3.28
C ILE A 120 4.27 9.08 3.18
N MET A 121 3.24 9.69 2.62
CA MET A 121 3.16 11.14 2.38
C MET A 121 2.22 11.78 3.38
N LEU A 122 2.70 12.83 4.06
CA LEU A 122 1.88 13.65 4.93
C LEU A 122 0.95 14.57 4.12
N PRO A 123 -0.14 15.10 4.71
CA PRO A 123 -1.04 16.02 4.03
C PRO A 123 -0.35 17.28 3.47
N ASN A 124 0.78 17.69 4.06
CA ASN A 124 1.59 18.81 3.57
C ASN A 124 2.52 18.46 2.38
N GLY A 125 2.45 17.22 1.86
CA GLY A 125 3.25 16.75 0.74
C GLY A 125 4.67 16.27 1.10
N GLU A 126 5.04 16.21 2.38
CA GLU A 126 6.34 15.73 2.80
C GLU A 126 6.34 14.21 3.00
N ALA A 127 7.43 13.53 2.62
CA ALA A 127 7.62 12.11 2.89
C ALA A 127 7.99 11.88 4.37
N ALA A 128 7.12 11.19 5.11
CA ALA A 128 7.34 10.84 6.51
C ALA A 128 8.15 9.55 6.68
N VAL A 129 7.85 8.54 5.89
CA VAL A 129 8.53 7.24 5.90
C VAL A 129 8.83 6.86 4.46
N ILE A 130 10.00 6.29 4.23
CA ILE A 130 10.39 5.77 2.91
C ILE A 130 10.85 4.32 3.07
N ALA A 131 10.57 3.49 2.08
CA ALA A 131 10.96 2.09 2.10
C ALA A 131 11.40 1.59 0.73
N THR A 132 12.19 0.53 0.74
CA THR A 132 12.46 -0.35 -0.40
C THR A 132 12.19 -1.78 0.03
N GLY A 133 11.66 -2.59 -0.87
CA GLY A 133 11.33 -3.99 -0.60
C GLY A 133 11.71 -4.89 -1.75
N LYS A 134 11.99 -6.17 -1.42
CA LYS A 134 12.14 -7.27 -2.37
C LYS A 134 11.10 -8.33 -2.10
N TYR A 135 10.52 -8.84 -3.15
CA TYR A 135 9.39 -9.76 -3.10
C TYR A 135 9.63 -10.94 -4.04
N ILE A 136 9.27 -12.13 -3.58
CA ILE A 136 9.19 -13.30 -4.45
C ILE A 136 7.81 -13.34 -5.10
N LYS A 137 7.76 -13.64 -6.40
CA LYS A 137 6.52 -13.81 -7.17
C LYS A 137 5.96 -15.22 -6.92
N LEU A 138 4.77 -15.31 -6.40
CA LEU A 138 4.08 -16.58 -6.18
C LEU A 138 2.64 -16.52 -6.70
N SER A 139 2.11 -17.66 -7.12
CA SER A 139 0.66 -17.82 -7.29
C SER A 139 0.00 -17.99 -5.92
N LEU A 140 -1.24 -17.57 -5.80
CA LEU A 140 -1.99 -17.64 -4.55
C LEU A 140 -2.02 -19.04 -3.93
N LYS A 141 -2.16 -20.10 -4.75
CA LYS A 141 -2.12 -21.51 -4.33
C LYS A 141 -0.82 -21.94 -3.64
N LYS A 142 0.27 -21.18 -3.81
CA LYS A 142 1.55 -21.40 -3.12
C LYS A 142 1.68 -20.63 -1.82
N ILE A 143 0.81 -19.65 -1.58
CA ILE A 143 0.85 -18.79 -0.42
C ILE A 143 -0.09 -19.31 0.67
N THR A 144 -1.25 -19.83 0.30
CA THR A 144 -2.27 -20.32 1.23
C THR A 144 -2.92 -21.59 0.72
N GLU A 145 -3.25 -22.49 1.65
CA GLU A 145 -4.02 -23.71 1.40
C GLU A 145 -5.53 -23.44 1.46
N GLU A 146 -5.95 -22.31 2.03
CA GLU A 146 -7.35 -21.90 2.06
C GLU A 146 -7.80 -21.45 0.67
N GLU A 147 -9.00 -21.84 0.29
CA GLU A 147 -9.62 -21.32 -0.92
C GLU A 147 -9.83 -19.80 -0.77
N PHE A 148 -9.23 -19.06 -1.68
CA PHE A 148 -9.44 -17.63 -1.79
C PHE A 148 -10.76 -17.45 -2.54
N ILE A 149 -11.84 -17.56 -1.78
CA ILE A 149 -13.20 -17.43 -2.30
C ILE A 149 -13.50 -15.96 -2.59
N ASP A 150 -14.45 -15.70 -3.47
CA ASP A 150 -14.84 -14.35 -3.91
C ASP A 150 -15.20 -13.41 -2.75
N ASP A 151 -15.60 -13.95 -1.57
CA ASP A 151 -15.86 -13.17 -0.37
C ASP A 151 -14.60 -12.75 0.42
N GLN A 152 -13.41 -13.26 0.08
CA GLN A 152 -12.15 -12.89 0.74
C GLN A 152 -11.38 -11.80 0.00
N TRP A 153 -11.69 -11.57 -1.29
CA TRP A 153 -10.99 -10.61 -2.13
C TRP A 153 -11.97 -9.96 -3.11
N PHE A 154 -12.39 -8.73 -2.80
CA PHE A 154 -13.47 -8.08 -3.51
C PHE A 154 -13.24 -6.58 -3.68
N LYS A 155 -13.82 -6.01 -4.72
CA LYS A 155 -13.76 -4.58 -5.00
C LYS A 155 -14.76 -3.84 -4.12
N VAL A 156 -14.29 -2.81 -3.42
CA VAL A 156 -15.13 -1.89 -2.65
C VAL A 156 -15.03 -0.51 -3.29
N GLU A 157 -16.13 -0.02 -3.83
CA GLU A 157 -16.21 1.31 -4.41
C GLU A 157 -16.93 2.26 -3.48
N HIS A 158 -16.38 3.45 -3.28
CA HIS A 158 -17.01 4.53 -2.54
C HIS A 158 -17.27 5.72 -3.47
N MET A 159 -18.36 6.45 -3.23
CA MET A 159 -18.70 7.64 -4.04
C MET A 159 -17.66 8.75 -3.97
N ASP A 160 -16.87 8.78 -2.91
CA ASP A 160 -15.79 9.72 -2.63
C ASP A 160 -14.39 9.17 -2.96
N ASP A 161 -14.30 8.03 -3.64
CA ASP A 161 -13.02 7.50 -4.12
C ASP A 161 -12.29 8.56 -4.97
N PRO A 162 -10.99 8.81 -4.69
CA PRO A 162 -10.22 9.81 -5.43
C PRO A 162 -10.11 9.44 -6.92
N LYS A 163 -10.25 10.42 -7.79
CA LYS A 163 -10.08 10.26 -9.24
C LYS A 163 -8.66 10.59 -9.71
N GLU A 164 -7.90 11.29 -8.88
CA GLU A 164 -6.51 11.69 -9.14
C GLU A 164 -5.71 11.76 -7.84
N PHE A 165 -4.40 11.60 -7.93
CA PHE A 165 -3.47 11.76 -6.83
C PHE A 165 -2.38 12.77 -7.15
N ASN A 166 -1.93 13.52 -6.13
CA ASN A 166 -0.74 14.35 -6.22
C ASN A 166 0.49 13.48 -5.95
N VAL A 167 1.14 13.01 -7.01
CA VAL A 167 2.38 12.23 -6.91
C VAL A 167 3.57 13.19 -6.82
N PRO A 168 4.48 13.02 -5.82
CA PRO A 168 5.70 13.80 -5.75
C PRO A 168 6.53 13.62 -7.04
N GLU A 169 7.04 14.73 -7.59
CA GLU A 169 7.99 14.63 -8.69
C GLU A 169 9.21 13.81 -8.25
N LYS A 170 9.70 12.93 -9.14
CA LYS A 170 10.96 12.24 -8.88
C LYS A 170 12.01 13.33 -8.66
N ALA A 171 12.62 13.35 -7.47
CA ALA A 171 13.77 14.21 -7.26
C ALA A 171 14.78 13.89 -8.37
N SER A 172 15.07 14.87 -9.22
CA SER A 172 16.17 14.77 -10.17
C SER A 172 17.42 14.37 -9.39
N ARG A 173 18.02 13.25 -9.81
CA ARG A 173 19.27 12.72 -9.22
C ARG A 173 20.41 13.70 -9.38
#